data_2fe08445510290764ff931f27362c0ca
#
_entry.id   2fe08445510290764ff931f27362c0ca
#
_cell.length_a   1.000
_cell.length_b   1.000
_cell.length_c   1.000
_cell.angle_alpha   90.00
_cell.angle_beta   90.00
_cell.angle_gamma   90.00
#
_symmetry.space_group_name_H-M   'P 1'
#
loop_
_entity.id
_entity.type
_entity.pdbx_description
1 polymer ?
#
loop_
_entity_poly.entity_id
_entity_poly.type
_entity_poly.pdbx_seq_one_letter_code
_entity_poly.pdbx_strand_id
1 'polypeptide(L)'
;VGSEMCIRDSSRPDGSVGIRNLVGIISCVACANDVVVQLSDIEGVACFTHQQGCSQTKPDLALIAKVLTNLAKNPNLGAILYVSLGCESVPTEEIVRQAKTFGKPVEFLIIQKEGGLTQTVEHAKAVVADLKQKIAAAPTQHPFNTLKLGLKCGSSDTTQGLSANVIAGKITDIFTAAGASVVIGETTEFMGAEHIAARRCVTSEVAQEIAKRVSEMEARAKAVGVDMRGGQPTRGNIDGGLTTIEEKSLGALAKAGSSIFQRVIAYGDNVKQPGLVMMDSPGREPEMLTGLAAAGCNLILFTTGRGAPQGFPFVPVVKTTGNENTWQCLQEHIDCYVGKIMRGEESYADATQRLFDEIMLFINGDLTKAEQCRYNNSMNIYVTGPTI
;
A
#
# COMPACT_ATOMS: atom_id res chain seq x y z
N VAL A 1 18.59 -17.58 7.96
CA VAL A 1 18.71 -16.24 7.42
C VAL A 1 19.13 -15.37 8.59
N GLY A 2 20.44 -15.05 8.64
CA GLY A 2 21.07 -14.49 9.82
C GLY A 2 20.77 -13.00 10.03
N SER A 3 21.04 -12.54 11.26
CA SER A 3 20.94 -11.16 11.76
C SER A 3 21.84 -10.13 11.05
N GLU A 4 22.39 -10.46 9.87
CA GLU A 4 23.37 -9.65 9.13
C GLU A 4 22.78 -8.95 7.89
N MET A 5 21.49 -9.10 7.59
CA MET A 5 20.89 -8.35 6.48
C MET A 5 20.73 -6.89 6.88
N CYS A 6 21.57 -6.03 6.31
CA CYS A 6 21.47 -4.59 6.48
C CYS A 6 20.93 -3.96 5.20
N ILE A 7 20.10 -2.94 5.38
CA ILE A 7 19.58 -2.09 4.32
C ILE A 7 20.24 -0.72 4.40
N ARG A 8 20.39 -0.04 3.27
CA ARG A 8 21.02 1.29 3.21
C ARG A 8 19.97 2.35 3.05
N ASP A 9 19.67 3.09 4.13
CA ASP A 9 18.45 3.88 4.22
C ASP A 9 18.48 5.10 5.14
N SER A 10 17.33 5.82 5.22
CA SER A 10 17.19 7.07 5.95
C SER A 10 16.37 6.91 7.23
N SER A 11 17.02 7.13 8.40
CA SER A 11 16.35 7.14 9.72
C SER A 11 15.33 8.28 9.84
N ARG A 12 14.25 8.01 10.57
CA ARG A 12 13.27 9.01 10.99
C ARG A 12 13.38 9.28 12.50
N PRO A 13 12.89 10.45 12.98
CA PRO A 13 12.93 10.79 14.41
C PRO A 13 12.25 9.77 15.33
N ASP A 14 11.24 9.04 14.84
CA ASP A 14 10.54 7.99 15.57
C ASP A 14 11.23 6.61 15.53
N GLY A 15 12.44 6.54 14.95
CA GLY A 15 13.21 5.31 14.77
C GLY A 15 12.77 4.45 13.58
N SER A 16 11.74 4.84 12.83
CA SER A 16 11.39 4.15 11.58
C SER A 16 12.40 4.45 10.47
N VAL A 17 12.47 3.58 9.48
CA VAL A 17 13.47 3.63 8.41
C VAL A 17 12.79 3.64 7.07
N GLY A 18 13.11 4.63 6.23
CA GLY A 18 12.54 4.78 4.90
C GLY A 18 13.48 4.33 3.81
N ILE A 19 13.01 3.52 2.86
CA ILE A 19 13.74 3.10 1.64
C ILE A 19 13.68 4.15 0.51
N ARG A 20 13.08 5.27 0.79
CA ARG A 20 13.08 6.51 0.02
C ARG A 20 13.18 7.68 1.00
N ASN A 21 13.63 8.84 0.49
CA ASN A 21 13.72 10.06 1.29
C ASN A 21 13.11 11.24 0.52
N LEU A 22 11.77 11.27 0.46
CA LEU A 22 11.00 12.17 -0.39
C LEU A 22 10.34 13.28 0.41
N VAL A 23 10.08 14.42 -0.24
CA VAL A 23 9.12 15.40 0.24
C VAL A 23 7.73 14.98 -0.24
N GLY A 24 6.86 14.59 0.69
CA GLY A 24 5.46 14.25 0.37
C GLY A 24 4.61 15.52 0.27
N ILE A 25 3.99 15.74 -0.89
CA ILE A 25 2.97 16.79 -1.05
C ILE A 25 1.62 16.10 -1.01
N ILE A 26 0.85 16.36 0.05
CA ILE A 26 -0.40 15.68 0.34
C ILE A 26 -1.57 16.64 0.16
N SER A 27 -2.44 16.35 -0.80
CA SER A 27 -3.73 17.03 -0.91
C SER A 27 -4.62 16.66 0.27
N CYS A 28 -5.25 17.66 0.91
CA CYS A 28 -6.20 17.44 2.01
C CYS A 28 -7.64 17.27 1.52
N VAL A 29 -7.93 17.71 0.30
CA VAL A 29 -9.24 17.69 -0.32
C VAL A 29 -9.12 17.65 -1.84
N ALA A 30 -10.07 17.01 -2.52
CA ALA A 30 -10.07 16.91 -4.00
C ALA A 30 -9.82 18.26 -4.71
N CYS A 31 -10.35 19.36 -4.18
CA CYS A 31 -10.16 20.70 -4.74
C CYS A 31 -8.73 21.22 -4.74
N ALA A 32 -7.83 20.62 -3.96
CA ALA A 32 -6.41 20.99 -3.91
C ALA A 32 -5.53 20.15 -4.83
N ASN A 33 -6.08 19.12 -5.48
CA ASN A 33 -5.33 18.19 -6.32
C ASN A 33 -4.55 18.88 -7.45
N ASP A 34 -5.13 19.86 -8.12
CA ASP A 34 -4.49 20.53 -9.27
C ASP A 34 -3.24 21.34 -8.87
N VAL A 35 -3.20 21.88 -7.65
CA VAL A 35 -1.98 22.49 -7.10
C VAL A 35 -0.91 21.42 -6.88
N VAL A 36 -1.30 20.29 -6.28
CA VAL A 36 -0.38 19.18 -5.95
C VAL A 36 0.21 18.57 -7.23
N VAL A 37 -0.62 18.34 -8.25
CA VAL A 37 -0.18 17.77 -9.53
C VAL A 37 0.84 18.65 -10.24
N GLN A 38 0.71 19.99 -10.19
CA GLN A 38 1.65 20.90 -10.82
C GLN A 38 3.06 20.88 -10.19
N LEU A 39 3.22 20.23 -9.04
CA LEU A 39 4.52 20.07 -8.36
C LEU A 39 5.15 18.68 -8.60
N SER A 40 4.47 17.79 -9.34
CA SER A 40 4.87 16.39 -9.53
C SER A 40 6.17 16.18 -10.32
N ASP A 41 6.59 17.16 -11.12
CA ASP A 41 7.83 17.09 -11.90
C ASP A 41 9.08 17.52 -11.11
N ILE A 42 8.90 17.96 -9.87
CA ILE A 42 10.04 18.33 -9.03
C ILE A 42 10.72 17.05 -8.52
N GLU A 43 12.00 16.88 -8.85
CA GLU A 43 12.77 15.74 -8.39
C GLU A 43 12.80 15.63 -6.86
N GLY A 44 12.65 14.41 -6.33
CA GLY A 44 12.63 14.15 -4.87
C GLY A 44 11.30 14.51 -4.21
N VAL A 45 10.25 14.75 -5.00
CA VAL A 45 8.89 15.01 -4.55
C VAL A 45 7.99 13.83 -4.88
N ALA A 46 7.03 13.57 -3.99
CA ALA A 46 5.96 12.59 -4.21
C ALA A 46 4.60 13.23 -3.93
N CYS A 47 3.73 13.24 -4.91
CA CYS A 47 2.42 13.90 -4.86
C CYS A 47 1.30 12.89 -4.58
N PHE A 48 0.58 13.08 -3.48
CA PHE A 48 -0.60 12.28 -3.15
C PHE A 48 -1.87 13.08 -3.37
N THR A 49 -2.72 12.61 -4.27
CA THR A 49 -4.04 13.18 -4.61
C THR A 49 -5.14 12.16 -4.35
N HIS A 50 -6.35 12.63 -4.06
CA HIS A 50 -7.51 11.77 -3.83
C HIS A 50 -8.82 12.53 -4.09
N GLN A 51 -9.96 11.83 -4.07
CA GLN A 51 -11.28 12.40 -4.40
C GLN A 51 -12.13 12.75 -3.17
N GLN A 52 -11.53 12.74 -1.97
CA GLN A 52 -12.25 12.89 -0.70
C GLN A 52 -11.98 14.25 -0.05
N GLY A 53 -12.54 14.47 1.17
CA GLY A 53 -12.22 15.62 2.04
C GLY A 53 -13.37 16.61 2.20
N CYS A 54 -14.44 16.50 1.40
CA CYS A 54 -15.62 17.37 1.47
C CYS A 54 -16.89 16.58 1.21
N SER A 55 -18.01 16.97 1.85
CA SER A 55 -19.33 16.34 1.64
C SER A 55 -19.38 14.83 1.92
N GLN A 56 -18.64 14.36 2.91
CA GLN A 56 -18.74 13.01 3.44
C GLN A 56 -19.38 12.98 4.83
N THR A 57 -19.80 11.78 5.23
CA THR A 57 -20.34 11.55 6.59
C THR A 57 -19.27 11.70 7.68
N LYS A 58 -19.66 11.99 8.91
CA LYS A 58 -18.70 12.14 10.03
C LYS A 58 -17.78 10.93 10.22
N PRO A 59 -18.24 9.65 10.13
CA PRO A 59 -17.34 8.51 10.23
C PRO A 59 -16.29 8.48 9.10
N ASP A 60 -16.67 8.80 7.87
CA ASP A 60 -15.76 8.84 6.74
C ASP A 60 -14.75 10.00 6.86
N LEU A 61 -15.18 11.18 7.30
CA LEU A 61 -14.28 12.31 7.58
C LEU A 61 -13.23 11.96 8.63
N ALA A 62 -13.62 11.24 9.68
CA ALA A 62 -12.68 10.75 10.71
C ALA A 62 -11.68 9.74 10.13
N LEU A 63 -12.15 8.84 9.25
CA LEU A 63 -11.29 7.88 8.57
C LEU A 63 -10.31 8.57 7.61
N ILE A 64 -10.77 9.55 6.82
CA ILE A 64 -9.94 10.35 5.92
C ILE A 64 -8.87 11.09 6.72
N ALA A 65 -9.25 11.76 7.82
CA ALA A 65 -8.31 12.47 8.70
C ALA A 65 -7.23 11.53 9.26
N LYS A 66 -7.63 10.33 9.72
CA LYS A 66 -6.69 9.30 10.20
C LYS A 66 -5.72 8.87 9.11
N VAL A 67 -6.22 8.60 7.90
CA VAL A 67 -5.37 8.17 6.76
C VAL A 67 -4.39 9.27 6.38
N LEU A 68 -4.85 10.50 6.17
CA LEU A 68 -3.99 11.64 5.82
C LEU A 68 -2.90 11.89 6.88
N THR A 69 -3.25 11.77 8.16
CA THR A 69 -2.29 11.86 9.26
C THR A 69 -1.26 10.73 9.20
N ASN A 70 -1.70 9.49 8.99
CA ASN A 70 -0.81 8.33 8.99
C ASN A 70 0.05 8.23 7.71
N LEU A 71 -0.40 8.79 6.57
CA LEU A 71 0.45 8.94 5.38
C LEU A 71 1.69 9.78 5.69
N ALA A 72 1.56 10.86 6.46
CA ALA A 72 2.71 11.66 6.90
C ALA A 72 3.69 10.88 7.79
N LYS A 73 3.20 9.84 8.47
CA LYS A 73 4.05 8.93 9.26
C LYS A 73 4.87 7.98 8.41
N ASN A 74 4.49 7.75 7.14
CA ASN A 74 5.19 6.80 6.30
C ASN A 74 6.70 7.09 6.29
N PRO A 75 7.55 6.07 6.53
CA PRO A 75 8.99 6.29 6.67
C PRO A 75 9.68 6.73 5.37
N ASN A 76 9.08 6.51 4.21
CA ASN A 76 9.64 6.96 2.92
C ASN A 76 9.53 8.48 2.72
N LEU A 77 8.72 9.16 3.54
CA LEU A 77 8.63 10.62 3.54
C LEU A 77 9.54 11.20 4.62
N GLY A 78 10.50 12.03 4.20
CA GLY A 78 11.38 12.79 5.08
C GLY A 78 10.73 14.08 5.57
N ALA A 79 9.94 14.74 4.72
CA ALA A 79 9.21 15.98 5.02
C ALA A 79 7.84 15.96 4.35
N ILE A 80 6.92 16.79 4.81
CA ILE A 80 5.55 16.86 4.33
C ILE A 80 5.13 18.30 4.05
N LEU A 81 4.49 18.53 2.89
CA LEU A 81 3.73 19.71 2.58
C LEU A 81 2.26 19.31 2.43
N TYR A 82 1.40 19.79 3.31
CA TYR A 82 -0.05 19.67 3.13
C TYR A 82 -0.58 20.86 2.32
N VAL A 83 -1.50 20.58 1.38
CA VAL A 83 -2.20 21.60 0.61
C VAL A 83 -3.70 21.41 0.79
N SER A 84 -4.39 22.46 1.25
CA SER A 84 -5.85 22.51 1.41
C SER A 84 -6.47 23.63 0.59
N LEU A 85 -7.79 23.57 0.41
CA LEU A 85 -8.54 24.67 -0.20
C LEU A 85 -8.82 25.78 0.83
N GLY A 86 -9.33 25.42 2.02
CA GLY A 86 -9.68 26.33 3.10
C GLY A 86 -11.16 26.31 3.50
N CYS A 87 -12.00 25.48 2.85
CA CYS A 87 -13.40 25.24 3.21
C CYS A 87 -13.81 23.77 3.22
N GLU A 88 -12.85 22.88 3.22
CA GLU A 88 -13.06 21.43 3.30
C GLU A 88 -13.71 21.01 4.62
N SER A 89 -14.39 19.85 4.59
CA SER A 89 -15.06 19.29 5.80
C SER A 89 -14.11 18.49 6.68
N VAL A 90 -12.98 18.03 6.15
CA VAL A 90 -11.97 17.31 6.92
C VAL A 90 -11.21 18.28 7.83
N PRO A 91 -10.85 17.91 9.08
CA PRO A 91 -10.21 18.81 10.04
C PRO A 91 -8.71 18.98 9.74
N THR A 92 -8.36 19.70 8.68
CA THR A 92 -6.99 19.81 8.15
C THR A 92 -5.99 20.39 9.16
N GLU A 93 -6.37 21.41 9.93
CA GLU A 93 -5.48 21.98 10.93
C GLU A 93 -5.11 20.98 12.02
N GLU A 94 -6.03 20.09 12.40
CA GLU A 94 -5.78 19.01 13.36
C GLU A 94 -4.85 17.94 12.76
N ILE A 95 -5.04 17.58 11.48
CA ILE A 95 -4.15 16.66 10.75
C ILE A 95 -2.71 17.20 10.75
N VAL A 96 -2.54 18.47 10.40
CA VAL A 96 -1.23 19.13 10.36
C VAL A 96 -0.61 19.20 11.76
N ARG A 97 -1.40 19.56 12.77
CA ARG A 97 -0.95 19.61 14.16
C ARG A 97 -0.44 18.24 14.64
N GLN A 98 -1.17 17.16 14.33
CA GLN A 98 -0.73 15.80 14.66
C GLN A 98 0.51 15.40 13.87
N ALA A 99 0.58 15.69 12.58
CA ALA A 99 1.73 15.37 11.75
C ALA A 99 3.03 16.03 12.27
N LYS A 100 2.96 17.25 12.76
CA LYS A 100 4.10 17.95 13.39
C LYS A 100 4.66 17.23 14.62
N THR A 101 3.85 16.41 15.30
CA THR A 101 4.32 15.63 16.47
C THR A 101 5.24 14.47 16.08
N PHE A 102 5.33 14.11 14.80
CA PHE A 102 6.17 12.99 14.34
C PHE A 102 7.65 13.35 14.18
N GLY A 103 8.01 14.61 14.45
CA GLY A 103 9.38 15.09 14.41
C GLY A 103 9.93 15.33 12.99
N LYS A 104 9.14 15.15 11.95
CA LYS A 104 9.47 15.50 10.57
C LYS A 104 9.15 16.97 10.29
N PRO A 105 9.86 17.65 9.37
CA PRO A 105 9.45 18.96 8.85
C PRO A 105 8.05 18.85 8.20
N VAL A 106 7.12 19.70 8.64
CA VAL A 106 5.75 19.76 8.12
C VAL A 106 5.35 21.20 7.86
N GLU A 107 5.00 21.48 6.61
CA GLU A 107 4.47 22.78 6.17
C GLU A 107 3.03 22.64 5.67
N PHE A 108 2.31 23.76 5.61
CA PHE A 108 0.88 23.77 5.29
C PHE A 108 0.52 25.02 4.51
N LEU A 109 -0.10 24.85 3.33
CA LEU A 109 -0.60 25.93 2.48
C LEU A 109 -2.12 25.81 2.28
N ILE A 110 -2.79 26.97 2.29
CA ILE A 110 -4.24 27.07 2.11
C ILE A 110 -4.51 27.95 0.89
N ILE A 111 -5.02 27.35 -0.19
CA ILE A 111 -5.20 28.02 -1.49
C ILE A 111 -5.95 29.34 -1.39
N GLN A 112 -7.02 29.39 -0.57
CA GLN A 112 -7.83 30.61 -0.38
C GLN A 112 -7.05 31.72 0.36
N LYS A 113 -6.02 31.37 1.14
CA LYS A 113 -5.16 32.35 1.83
C LYS A 113 -3.96 32.78 1.00
N GLU A 114 -3.53 31.93 0.07
CA GLU A 114 -2.39 32.21 -0.83
C GLU A 114 -2.76 33.08 -2.04
N GLY A 115 -4.05 33.32 -2.28
CA GLY A 115 -4.51 34.13 -3.41
C GLY A 115 -4.80 33.33 -4.70
N GLY A 116 -4.96 32.02 -4.57
CA GLY A 116 -5.37 31.12 -5.67
C GLY A 116 -4.28 30.18 -6.15
N LEU A 117 -4.60 29.40 -7.19
CA LEU A 117 -3.78 28.28 -7.66
C LEU A 117 -2.34 28.70 -8.01
N THR A 118 -2.16 29.69 -8.88
CA THR A 118 -0.82 30.08 -9.37
C THR A 118 0.09 30.54 -8.24
N GLN A 119 -0.41 31.36 -7.34
CA GLN A 119 0.37 31.88 -6.21
C GLN A 119 0.69 30.77 -5.21
N THR A 120 -0.25 29.84 -4.98
CA THR A 120 0.00 28.66 -4.13
C THR A 120 1.09 27.77 -4.72
N VAL A 121 1.08 27.52 -6.03
CA VAL A 121 2.11 26.71 -6.71
C VAL A 121 3.49 27.37 -6.58
N GLU A 122 3.60 28.68 -6.80
CA GLU A 122 4.89 29.39 -6.69
C GLU A 122 5.41 29.39 -5.24
N HIS A 123 4.54 29.62 -4.25
CA HIS A 123 4.93 29.51 -2.85
C HIS A 123 5.33 28.08 -2.48
N ALA A 124 4.56 27.08 -2.93
CA ALA A 124 4.86 25.67 -2.70
C ALA A 124 6.22 25.24 -3.25
N LYS A 125 6.65 25.75 -4.41
CA LYS A 125 8.00 25.49 -4.95
C LYS A 125 9.11 25.95 -3.99
N ALA A 126 8.97 27.15 -3.41
CA ALA A 126 9.92 27.68 -2.45
C ALA A 126 9.93 26.84 -1.15
N VAL A 127 8.74 26.47 -0.64
CA VAL A 127 8.59 25.59 0.54
C VAL A 127 9.23 24.23 0.29
N VAL A 128 8.99 23.62 -0.85
CA VAL A 128 9.57 22.32 -1.24
C VAL A 128 11.09 22.39 -1.30
N ALA A 129 11.66 23.47 -1.84
CA ALA A 129 13.11 23.66 -1.87
C ALA A 129 13.72 23.70 -0.46
N ASP A 130 13.10 24.41 0.47
CA ASP A 130 13.50 24.46 1.88
C ASP A 130 13.36 23.09 2.56
N LEU A 131 12.24 22.39 2.36
CA LEU A 131 12.01 21.05 2.90
C LEU A 131 13.04 20.04 2.39
N LYS A 132 13.42 20.07 1.11
CA LYS A 132 14.48 19.22 0.54
C LYS A 132 15.83 19.45 1.23
N GLN A 133 16.18 20.70 1.54
CA GLN A 133 17.41 21.00 2.29
C GLN A 133 17.36 20.44 3.71
N LYS A 134 16.23 20.53 4.39
CA LYS A 134 16.05 20.02 5.77
C LYS A 134 16.19 18.49 5.87
N ILE A 135 15.89 17.75 4.82
CA ILE A 135 15.96 16.28 4.80
C ILE A 135 17.19 15.73 4.07
N ALA A 136 18.08 16.59 3.60
CA ALA A 136 19.31 16.17 2.92
C ALA A 136 20.23 15.41 3.90
N ALA A 137 20.24 14.09 3.80
CA ALA A 137 21.07 13.22 4.62
C ALA A 137 21.61 12.06 3.79
N ALA A 138 22.82 11.59 4.10
CA ALA A 138 23.37 10.37 3.51
C ALA A 138 22.64 9.13 4.07
N PRO A 139 22.36 8.13 3.25
CA PRO A 139 21.80 6.86 3.73
C PRO A 139 22.75 6.17 4.73
N THR A 140 22.16 5.55 5.75
CA THR A 140 22.86 4.77 6.77
C THR A 140 22.40 3.31 6.76
N GLN A 141 23.17 2.43 7.41
CA GLN A 141 22.82 1.01 7.49
C GLN A 141 21.82 0.74 8.61
N HIS A 142 20.80 -0.06 8.33
CA HIS A 142 19.76 -0.45 9.27
C HIS A 142 19.49 -1.96 9.21
N PRO A 143 19.03 -2.56 10.30
CA PRO A 143 18.66 -3.97 10.31
C PRO A 143 17.37 -4.20 9.50
N PHE A 144 17.29 -5.35 8.83
CA PHE A 144 16.17 -5.74 7.96
C PHE A 144 14.80 -5.77 8.67
N ASN A 145 14.79 -6.04 9.97
CA ASN A 145 13.55 -6.08 10.77
C ASN A 145 12.83 -4.73 10.91
N THR A 146 13.46 -3.63 10.48
CA THR A 146 12.82 -2.30 10.42
C THR A 146 11.82 -2.18 9.26
N LEU A 147 11.86 -3.11 8.31
CA LEU A 147 11.00 -3.09 7.13
C LEU A 147 9.55 -3.48 7.45
N LYS A 148 8.64 -2.89 6.67
CA LYS A 148 7.21 -3.22 6.66
C LYS A 148 6.77 -3.47 5.22
N LEU A 149 6.51 -4.73 4.90
CA LEU A 149 6.06 -5.16 3.58
C LEU A 149 4.54 -5.14 3.50
N GLY A 150 3.99 -4.45 2.51
CA GLY A 150 2.58 -4.56 2.14
C GLY A 150 2.38 -5.63 1.07
N LEU A 151 1.30 -6.39 1.16
CA LEU A 151 0.92 -7.38 0.15
C LEU A 151 -0.35 -6.94 -0.57
N LYS A 152 -0.34 -6.98 -1.88
CA LYS A 152 -1.48 -6.69 -2.75
C LYS A 152 -1.58 -7.74 -3.85
N CYS A 153 -2.79 -8.11 -4.25
CA CYS A 153 -2.98 -8.78 -5.53
C CYS A 153 -4.11 -8.13 -6.34
N GLY A 154 -4.04 -8.24 -7.67
CA GLY A 154 -5.05 -7.64 -8.54
C GLY A 154 -5.01 -8.18 -9.94
N SER A 155 -6.11 -7.97 -10.68
CA SER A 155 -6.31 -8.55 -12.02
C SER A 155 -6.05 -10.06 -12.01
N SER A 156 -6.67 -10.76 -11.05
CA SER A 156 -6.36 -12.16 -10.70
C SER A 156 -6.75 -13.13 -11.82
N ASP A 157 -5.92 -14.15 -12.00
CA ASP A 157 -6.13 -15.31 -12.86
C ASP A 157 -5.69 -16.60 -12.17
N THR A 158 -5.86 -17.75 -12.81
CA THR A 158 -5.45 -19.05 -12.26
C THR A 158 -3.95 -19.19 -12.03
N THR A 159 -3.11 -18.54 -12.84
CA THR A 159 -1.66 -18.64 -12.71
C THR A 159 -1.15 -17.99 -11.42
N GLN A 160 -1.85 -16.96 -10.95
CA GLN A 160 -1.45 -16.19 -9.79
C GLN A 160 -1.45 -17.01 -8.50
N GLY A 161 -2.51 -17.82 -8.29
CA GLY A 161 -2.64 -18.70 -7.12
C GLY A 161 -1.62 -19.83 -7.09
N LEU A 162 -1.13 -20.26 -8.25
CA LEU A 162 -0.18 -21.38 -8.40
C LEU A 162 1.29 -20.90 -8.44
N SER A 163 1.53 -19.63 -8.66
CA SER A 163 2.88 -19.09 -8.86
C SER A 163 3.14 -17.83 -8.03
N ALA A 164 2.75 -16.65 -8.51
CA ALA A 164 3.13 -15.36 -7.92
C ALA A 164 2.70 -15.23 -6.45
N ASN A 165 1.48 -15.69 -6.07
CA ASN A 165 1.03 -15.65 -4.69
C ASN A 165 1.79 -16.64 -3.79
N VAL A 166 2.16 -17.80 -4.30
CA VAL A 166 2.97 -18.77 -3.55
C VAL A 166 4.36 -18.23 -3.29
N ILE A 167 5.00 -17.63 -4.30
CA ILE A 167 6.31 -16.98 -4.14
C ILE A 167 6.22 -15.78 -3.20
N ALA A 168 5.19 -14.93 -3.31
CA ALA A 168 4.94 -13.85 -2.37
C ALA A 168 4.79 -14.36 -0.93
N GLY A 169 4.16 -15.53 -0.75
CA GLY A 169 4.07 -16.19 0.55
C GLY A 169 5.43 -16.62 1.11
N LYS A 170 6.34 -17.11 0.26
CA LYS A 170 7.71 -17.41 0.67
C LYS A 170 8.48 -16.13 1.08
N ILE A 171 8.27 -15.02 0.37
CA ILE A 171 8.81 -13.72 0.76
C ILE A 171 8.22 -13.27 2.11
N THR A 172 6.93 -13.46 2.33
CA THR A 172 6.27 -13.19 3.64
C THR A 172 6.95 -13.97 4.77
N ASP A 173 7.22 -15.25 4.56
CA ASP A 173 7.89 -16.10 5.56
C ASP A 173 9.32 -15.61 5.84
N ILE A 174 10.08 -15.16 4.83
CA ILE A 174 11.41 -14.58 5.00
C ILE A 174 11.34 -13.30 5.84
N PHE A 175 10.43 -12.37 5.51
CA PHE A 175 10.27 -11.11 6.23
C PHE A 175 9.87 -11.34 7.69
N THR A 176 8.87 -12.17 7.94
CA THR A 176 8.41 -12.46 9.31
C THR A 176 9.45 -13.20 10.13
N ALA A 177 10.19 -14.15 9.55
CA ALA A 177 11.28 -14.86 10.21
C ALA A 177 12.45 -13.93 10.56
N ALA A 178 12.68 -12.88 9.77
CA ALA A 178 13.67 -11.84 10.06
C ALA A 178 13.18 -10.80 11.09
N GLY A 179 11.96 -10.93 11.61
CA GLY A 179 11.38 -10.00 12.60
C GLY A 179 10.78 -8.73 11.98
N ALA A 180 10.61 -8.67 10.66
CA ALA A 180 9.94 -7.58 9.96
C ALA A 180 8.40 -7.69 10.08
N SER A 181 7.69 -6.63 9.69
CA SER A 181 6.23 -6.64 9.62
C SER A 181 5.76 -6.93 8.19
N VAL A 182 4.68 -7.70 8.06
CA VAL A 182 4.00 -7.91 6.79
C VAL A 182 2.51 -7.61 6.96
N VAL A 183 1.96 -6.79 6.05
CA VAL A 183 0.54 -6.41 6.07
C VAL A 183 -0.14 -6.98 4.84
N ILE A 184 -1.13 -7.83 5.06
CA ILE A 184 -2.06 -8.34 4.05
C ILE A 184 -3.43 -7.71 4.29
N GLY A 185 -4.10 -7.28 3.24
CA GLY A 185 -5.45 -6.73 3.32
C GLY A 185 -6.40 -7.43 2.38
N GLU A 186 -7.33 -6.65 1.77
CA GLU A 186 -8.31 -7.17 0.83
C GLU A 186 -9.27 -8.15 1.51
N THR A 187 -10.06 -7.65 2.49
CA THR A 187 -10.98 -8.45 3.32
C THR A 187 -11.86 -9.40 2.52
N THR A 188 -12.23 -9.00 1.28
CA THR A 188 -12.99 -9.84 0.36
C THR A 188 -12.24 -11.10 -0.11
N GLU A 189 -10.90 -11.11 -0.04
CA GLU A 189 -10.08 -12.27 -0.43
C GLU A 189 -9.91 -13.30 0.70
N PHE A 190 -10.53 -13.08 1.85
CA PHE A 190 -10.66 -14.09 2.91
C PHE A 190 -12.01 -14.82 2.84
N MET A 191 -12.95 -14.32 2.05
CA MET A 191 -14.32 -14.82 1.94
C MET A 191 -14.37 -16.24 1.38
N GLY A 192 -14.96 -17.16 2.12
CA GLY A 192 -14.97 -18.60 1.78
C GLY A 192 -13.72 -19.38 2.23
N ALA A 193 -12.65 -18.67 2.63
CA ALA A 193 -11.39 -19.26 3.12
C ALA A 193 -11.06 -18.86 4.57
N GLU A 194 -12.03 -18.30 5.31
CA GLU A 194 -11.88 -17.83 6.69
C GLU A 194 -11.35 -18.93 7.62
N HIS A 195 -11.78 -20.16 7.42
CA HIS A 195 -11.37 -21.34 8.20
C HIS A 195 -9.88 -21.69 7.99
N ILE A 196 -9.31 -21.38 6.83
CA ILE A 196 -7.88 -21.57 6.54
C ILE A 196 -7.06 -20.51 7.26
N ALA A 197 -7.50 -19.23 7.20
CA ALA A 197 -6.86 -18.14 7.93
C ALA A 197 -6.93 -18.39 9.46
N ALA A 198 -8.08 -18.84 9.96
CA ALA A 198 -8.30 -19.11 11.39
C ALA A 198 -7.31 -20.14 11.97
N ARG A 199 -6.94 -21.18 11.22
CA ARG A 199 -5.93 -22.18 11.64
C ARG A 199 -4.52 -21.60 11.82
N ARG A 200 -4.31 -20.41 11.33
CA ARG A 200 -3.02 -19.72 11.29
C ARG A 200 -3.04 -18.41 12.08
N CYS A 201 -3.88 -18.32 13.11
CA CYS A 201 -3.94 -17.18 14.02
C CYS A 201 -3.23 -17.49 15.32
N VAL A 202 -2.57 -16.49 15.92
CA VAL A 202 -1.85 -16.63 17.20
C VAL A 202 -2.80 -16.94 18.35
N THR A 203 -4.06 -16.46 18.28
CA THR A 203 -5.12 -16.74 19.24
C THR A 203 -6.47 -16.90 18.57
N SER A 204 -7.45 -17.44 19.30
CA SER A 204 -8.86 -17.57 18.85
C SER A 204 -9.52 -16.21 18.62
N GLU A 205 -9.15 -15.18 19.37
CA GLU A 205 -9.68 -13.83 19.24
C GLU A 205 -9.28 -13.20 17.90
N VAL A 206 -8.03 -13.40 17.46
CA VAL A 206 -7.57 -12.96 16.12
C VAL A 206 -8.36 -13.67 15.02
N ALA A 207 -8.61 -14.97 15.16
CA ALA A 207 -9.42 -15.74 14.20
C ALA A 207 -10.86 -15.23 14.13
N GLN A 208 -11.48 -14.96 15.28
CA GLN A 208 -12.82 -14.38 15.37
C GLN A 208 -12.88 -12.99 14.76
N GLU A 209 -11.87 -12.15 14.99
CA GLU A 209 -11.83 -10.80 14.42
C GLU A 209 -11.70 -10.84 12.88
N ILE A 210 -10.90 -11.75 12.30
CA ILE A 210 -10.84 -11.96 10.85
C ILE A 210 -12.23 -12.33 10.31
N ALA A 211 -12.89 -13.35 10.90
CA ALA A 211 -14.20 -13.79 10.48
C ALA A 211 -15.25 -12.69 10.58
N LYS A 212 -15.18 -11.88 11.65
CA LYS A 212 -16.05 -10.72 11.88
C LYS A 212 -15.87 -9.68 10.76
N ARG A 213 -14.64 -9.29 10.39
CA ARG A 213 -14.39 -8.33 9.31
C ARG A 213 -14.93 -8.80 7.97
N VAL A 214 -14.74 -10.09 7.65
CA VAL A 214 -15.33 -10.68 6.44
C VAL A 214 -16.86 -10.60 6.48
N SER A 215 -17.49 -10.96 7.60
CA SER A 215 -18.94 -10.89 7.77
C SER A 215 -19.47 -9.46 7.66
N GLU A 216 -18.80 -8.47 8.26
CA GLU A 216 -19.15 -7.05 8.16
C GLU A 216 -19.04 -6.53 6.71
N MET A 217 -18.01 -6.94 5.96
CA MET A 217 -17.87 -6.60 4.55
C MET A 217 -19.01 -7.19 3.71
N GLU A 218 -19.33 -8.47 3.94
CA GLU A 218 -20.44 -9.16 3.27
C GLU A 218 -21.79 -8.52 3.61
N ALA A 219 -22.02 -8.15 4.88
CA ALA A 219 -23.25 -7.50 5.34
C ALA A 219 -23.46 -6.13 4.67
N ARG A 220 -22.40 -5.33 4.48
CA ARG A 220 -22.49 -4.05 3.73
C ARG A 220 -22.94 -4.26 2.29
N ALA A 221 -22.45 -5.28 1.59
CA ALA A 221 -22.89 -5.60 0.24
C ALA A 221 -24.35 -6.07 0.20
N LYS A 222 -24.73 -6.97 1.12
CA LYS A 222 -26.12 -7.44 1.25
C LYS A 222 -27.10 -6.31 1.54
N ALA A 223 -26.72 -5.32 2.33
CA ALA A 223 -27.56 -4.17 2.65
C ALA A 223 -27.99 -3.35 1.42
N VAL A 224 -27.23 -3.43 0.33
CA VAL A 224 -27.58 -2.79 -0.97
C VAL A 224 -28.01 -3.81 -2.03
N GLY A 225 -28.39 -5.01 -1.62
CA GLY A 225 -28.94 -6.07 -2.48
C GLY A 225 -27.91 -6.84 -3.29
N VAL A 226 -26.62 -6.79 -2.92
CA VAL A 226 -25.53 -7.49 -3.64
C VAL A 226 -25.13 -8.75 -2.89
N ASP A 227 -25.15 -9.89 -3.61
CA ASP A 227 -24.56 -11.14 -3.14
C ASP A 227 -23.10 -11.22 -3.60
N MET A 228 -22.17 -11.13 -2.65
CA MET A 228 -20.75 -11.21 -2.95
C MET A 228 -20.27 -12.63 -3.24
N ARG A 229 -20.87 -13.64 -2.60
CA ARG A 229 -20.43 -15.04 -2.78
C ARG A 229 -20.86 -15.58 -4.15
N GLY A 230 -22.04 -15.21 -4.63
CA GLY A 230 -22.52 -15.56 -5.97
C GLY A 230 -22.04 -14.59 -7.07
N GLY A 231 -21.71 -13.34 -6.71
CA GLY A 231 -21.27 -12.28 -7.64
C GLY A 231 -19.76 -12.16 -7.83
N GLN A 232 -18.97 -12.98 -7.16
CA GLN A 232 -17.51 -13.06 -7.30
C GLN A 232 -17.11 -14.48 -7.74
N PRO A 233 -16.03 -14.66 -8.52
CA PRO A 233 -15.10 -13.65 -9.09
C PRO A 233 -15.76 -12.74 -10.12
N THR A 234 -15.13 -11.57 -10.36
CA THR A 234 -15.55 -10.66 -11.44
C THR A 234 -15.38 -11.31 -12.82
N ARG A 235 -16.08 -10.80 -13.84
CA ARG A 235 -15.96 -11.32 -15.21
C ARG A 235 -14.50 -11.41 -15.69
N GLY A 236 -13.68 -10.39 -15.40
CA GLY A 236 -12.27 -10.42 -15.77
C GLY A 236 -11.46 -11.51 -15.07
N ASN A 237 -11.84 -11.90 -13.85
CA ASN A 237 -11.23 -13.06 -13.17
C ASN A 237 -11.70 -14.39 -13.76
N ILE A 238 -12.98 -14.49 -14.17
CA ILE A 238 -13.54 -15.68 -14.85
C ILE A 238 -12.86 -15.85 -16.22
N ASP A 239 -12.70 -14.77 -16.98
CA ASP A 239 -11.95 -14.77 -18.24
C ASP A 239 -10.47 -15.19 -18.02
N GLY A 240 -9.93 -14.96 -16.82
CA GLY A 240 -8.62 -15.44 -16.36
C GLY A 240 -8.61 -16.89 -15.83
N GLY A 241 -9.74 -17.59 -15.90
CA GLY A 241 -9.89 -19.01 -15.55
C GLY A 241 -10.34 -19.29 -14.12
N LEU A 242 -10.60 -18.28 -13.28
CA LEU A 242 -11.12 -18.49 -11.92
C LEU A 242 -12.61 -18.85 -11.94
N THR A 243 -13.04 -19.74 -11.04
CA THR A 243 -14.40 -20.31 -11.04
C THR A 243 -15.25 -19.81 -9.86
N THR A 244 -14.72 -19.80 -8.64
CA THR A 244 -15.47 -19.45 -7.43
C THR A 244 -14.72 -18.44 -6.55
N ILE A 245 -15.43 -17.83 -5.59
CA ILE A 245 -14.82 -16.93 -4.60
C ILE A 245 -13.85 -17.69 -3.69
N GLU A 246 -14.16 -18.95 -3.35
CA GLU A 246 -13.31 -19.82 -2.54
C GLU A 246 -11.96 -20.08 -3.24
N GLU A 247 -11.99 -20.43 -4.52
CA GLU A 247 -10.78 -20.64 -5.32
C GLU A 247 -9.93 -19.36 -5.35
N LYS A 248 -10.56 -18.23 -5.63
CA LYS A 248 -9.90 -16.91 -5.62
C LYS A 248 -9.26 -16.61 -4.26
N SER A 249 -10.01 -16.82 -3.18
CA SER A 249 -9.55 -16.53 -1.81
C SER A 249 -8.44 -17.47 -1.36
N LEU A 250 -8.52 -18.76 -1.67
CA LEU A 250 -7.43 -19.72 -1.38
C LEU A 250 -6.14 -19.31 -2.09
N GLY A 251 -6.25 -18.95 -3.38
CA GLY A 251 -5.13 -18.44 -4.15
C GLY A 251 -4.55 -17.15 -3.57
N ALA A 252 -5.40 -16.23 -3.11
CA ALA A 252 -4.99 -14.99 -2.50
C ALA A 252 -4.30 -15.16 -1.15
N LEU A 253 -4.84 -16.07 -0.29
CA LEU A 253 -4.26 -16.38 1.02
C LEU A 253 -2.87 -17.04 0.93
N ALA A 254 -2.50 -17.61 -0.22
CA ALA A 254 -1.15 -18.12 -0.44
C ALA A 254 -0.06 -17.04 -0.22
N LYS A 255 -0.39 -15.74 -0.46
CA LYS A 255 0.52 -14.60 -0.17
C LYS A 255 0.97 -14.53 1.29
N ALA A 256 0.17 -15.06 2.21
CA ALA A 256 0.50 -15.07 3.63
C ALA A 256 1.55 -16.16 4.01
N GLY A 257 2.02 -16.96 3.06
CA GLY A 257 3.00 -18.02 3.28
C GLY A 257 2.56 -19.05 4.32
N SER A 258 3.44 -19.45 5.20
CA SER A 258 3.16 -20.25 6.40
C SER A 258 3.07 -19.41 7.68
N SER A 259 3.23 -18.11 7.59
CA SER A 259 3.29 -17.18 8.72
C SER A 259 1.97 -17.11 9.50
N ILE A 260 2.07 -16.83 10.80
CA ILE A 260 0.93 -16.77 11.73
C ILE A 260 0.41 -15.35 11.81
N PHE A 261 -0.90 -15.16 11.65
CA PHE A 261 -1.58 -13.89 11.85
C PHE A 261 -1.50 -13.47 13.33
N GLN A 262 -0.82 -12.36 13.58
CA GLN A 262 -0.61 -11.83 14.91
C GLN A 262 -1.77 -10.96 15.39
N ARG A 263 -2.43 -10.23 14.46
CA ARG A 263 -3.52 -9.31 14.77
C ARG A 263 -4.27 -8.88 13.52
N VAL A 264 -5.41 -8.21 13.76
CA VAL A 264 -6.18 -7.48 12.77
C VAL A 264 -6.08 -5.99 13.09
N ILE A 265 -5.94 -5.15 12.08
CA ILE A 265 -5.97 -3.68 12.21
C ILE A 265 -7.06 -3.09 11.32
N ALA A 266 -7.56 -1.91 11.68
CA ALA A 266 -8.48 -1.18 10.84
C ALA A 266 -7.75 -0.53 9.66
N TYR A 267 -8.50 -0.15 8.63
CA TYR A 267 -7.96 0.51 7.44
C TYR A 267 -7.09 1.73 7.80
N GLY A 268 -5.87 1.73 7.31
CA GLY A 268 -4.92 2.81 7.49
C GLY A 268 -4.35 2.98 8.91
N ASP A 269 -4.61 2.05 9.84
CA ASP A 269 -3.93 2.03 11.13
C ASP A 269 -2.44 1.67 10.97
N ASN A 270 -1.58 2.41 11.66
CA ASN A 270 -0.14 2.17 11.58
C ASN A 270 0.27 0.91 12.34
N VAL A 271 1.07 0.05 11.69
CA VAL A 271 1.62 -1.19 12.29
C VAL A 271 2.77 -0.85 13.23
N LYS A 272 2.65 -1.28 14.49
CA LYS A 272 3.60 -0.98 15.56
C LYS A 272 4.47 -2.17 16.01
N GLN A 273 4.10 -3.37 15.63
CA GLN A 273 4.75 -4.60 16.11
C GLN A 273 4.99 -5.56 14.94
N PRO A 274 6.06 -6.36 14.97
CA PRO A 274 6.43 -7.27 13.89
C PRO A 274 5.42 -8.41 13.67
N GLY A 275 5.62 -9.14 12.57
CA GLY A 275 4.84 -10.30 12.18
C GLY A 275 3.77 -10.02 11.12
N LEU A 276 3.01 -11.04 10.77
CA LEU A 276 1.94 -10.96 9.78
C LEU A 276 0.68 -10.34 10.37
N VAL A 277 0.16 -9.29 9.72
CA VAL A 277 -1.00 -8.51 10.18
C VAL A 277 -2.05 -8.47 9.06
N MET A 278 -3.32 -8.74 9.38
CA MET A 278 -4.43 -8.45 8.47
C MET A 278 -4.90 -7.01 8.67
N MET A 279 -5.02 -6.24 7.59
CA MET A 279 -5.70 -4.94 7.57
C MET A 279 -7.09 -5.10 6.97
N ASP A 280 -8.14 -4.73 7.70
CA ASP A 280 -9.49 -4.65 7.14
C ASP A 280 -9.54 -3.57 6.06
N SER A 281 -9.72 -3.98 4.80
CA SER A 281 -9.59 -3.07 3.65
C SER A 281 -10.36 -3.56 2.43
N PRO A 282 -10.72 -2.63 1.51
CA PRO A 282 -11.28 -3.03 0.22
C PRO A 282 -10.21 -3.70 -0.66
N GLY A 283 -10.67 -4.39 -1.73
CA GLY A 283 -9.79 -5.00 -2.74
C GLY A 283 -9.41 -4.05 -3.88
N ARG A 284 -10.00 -2.86 -3.98
CA ARG A 284 -9.69 -1.91 -5.05
C ARG A 284 -8.29 -1.31 -4.86
N GLU A 285 -7.50 -1.26 -5.95
CA GLU A 285 -6.07 -0.93 -5.90
C GLU A 285 -5.77 0.44 -5.26
N PRO A 286 -6.35 1.57 -5.68
CA PRO A 286 -6.01 2.88 -5.13
C PRO A 286 -6.21 2.97 -3.62
N GLU A 287 -7.33 2.47 -3.12
CA GLU A 287 -7.66 2.48 -1.70
C GLU A 287 -6.77 1.51 -0.91
N MET A 288 -6.53 0.31 -1.46
CA MET A 288 -5.71 -0.69 -0.78
C MET A 288 -4.26 -0.23 -0.63
N LEU A 289 -3.65 0.30 -1.70
CA LEU A 289 -2.29 0.84 -1.66
C LEU A 289 -2.17 2.02 -0.70
N THR A 290 -3.18 2.90 -0.66
CA THR A 290 -3.25 4.01 0.30
C THR A 290 -3.32 3.50 1.74
N GLY A 291 -4.12 2.46 2.00
CA GLY A 291 -4.20 1.84 3.32
C GLY A 291 -2.86 1.24 3.77
N LEU A 292 -2.16 0.54 2.88
CA LEU A 292 -0.83 -0.02 3.15
C LEU A 292 0.21 1.09 3.42
N ALA A 293 0.18 2.16 2.65
CA ALA A 293 1.08 3.30 2.87
C ALA A 293 0.81 3.99 4.23
N ALA A 294 -0.47 4.18 4.60
CA ALA A 294 -0.87 4.71 5.91
C ALA A 294 -0.54 3.76 7.06
N ALA A 295 -0.58 2.43 6.82
CA ALA A 295 -0.13 1.43 7.79
C ALA A 295 1.40 1.48 8.04
N GLY A 296 2.13 2.26 7.25
CA GLY A 296 3.56 2.48 7.37
C GLY A 296 4.41 1.49 6.57
N CYS A 297 3.81 0.78 5.61
CA CYS A 297 4.58 -0.05 4.68
C CYS A 297 5.54 0.83 3.88
N ASN A 298 6.79 0.44 3.84
CA ASN A 298 7.82 1.12 3.05
C ASN A 298 8.08 0.44 1.71
N LEU A 299 7.54 -0.76 1.50
CA LEU A 299 7.56 -1.51 0.26
C LEU A 299 6.23 -2.25 0.09
N ILE A 300 5.75 -2.40 -1.14
CA ILE A 300 4.57 -3.22 -1.47
C ILE A 300 4.96 -4.26 -2.52
N LEU A 301 4.67 -5.54 -2.25
CA LEU A 301 4.74 -6.61 -3.23
C LEU A 301 3.34 -6.84 -3.81
N PHE A 302 3.22 -6.60 -5.11
CA PHE A 302 1.96 -6.66 -5.84
C PHE A 302 2.00 -7.82 -6.85
N THR A 303 1.28 -8.88 -6.55
CA THR A 303 1.11 -9.99 -7.49
C THR A 303 -0.03 -9.70 -8.47
N THR A 304 0.15 -10.00 -9.75
CA THR A 304 -0.87 -9.78 -10.76
C THR A 304 -0.89 -10.90 -11.80
N GLY A 305 -2.08 -11.35 -12.17
CA GLY A 305 -2.26 -12.32 -13.26
C GLY A 305 -2.29 -11.61 -14.62
N ARG A 306 -3.09 -10.55 -14.77
CA ARG A 306 -3.37 -9.89 -16.04
C ARG A 306 -2.72 -8.50 -16.18
N GLY A 307 -1.83 -8.11 -15.25
CA GLY A 307 -0.97 -6.94 -15.39
C GLY A 307 -1.57 -5.62 -14.89
N ALA A 308 -2.06 -5.57 -13.66
CA ALA A 308 -2.45 -4.30 -13.03
C ALA A 308 -1.24 -3.33 -12.97
N PRO A 309 -1.33 -2.12 -13.56
CA PRO A 309 -0.17 -1.23 -13.69
C PRO A 309 0.09 -0.38 -12.45
N GLN A 310 -0.87 -0.31 -11.52
CA GLN A 310 -0.93 0.65 -10.43
C GLN A 310 0.33 0.63 -9.54
N GLY A 311 0.98 1.79 -9.37
CA GLY A 311 2.01 2.09 -8.38
C GLY A 311 1.48 2.94 -7.23
N PHE A 312 2.39 3.51 -6.43
CA PHE A 312 2.06 4.45 -5.35
C PHE A 312 3.10 5.58 -5.29
N PRO A 313 2.73 6.85 -4.93
CA PRO A 313 3.63 8.00 -5.08
C PRO A 313 4.94 7.92 -4.32
N PHE A 314 4.95 7.32 -3.13
CA PHE A 314 6.13 7.31 -2.25
C PHE A 314 6.42 5.94 -1.61
N VAL A 315 5.70 4.91 -2.01
CA VAL A 315 6.00 3.53 -1.60
C VAL A 315 6.28 2.72 -2.87
N PRO A 316 7.50 2.19 -3.05
CA PRO A 316 7.81 1.33 -4.18
C PRO A 316 6.84 0.14 -4.25
N VAL A 317 6.30 -0.12 -5.43
CA VAL A 317 5.40 -1.24 -5.70
C VAL A 317 6.09 -2.20 -6.66
N VAL A 318 6.58 -3.31 -6.11
CA VAL A 318 7.22 -4.38 -6.88
C VAL A 318 6.16 -5.30 -7.43
N LYS A 319 6.08 -5.41 -8.75
CA LYS A 319 5.09 -6.25 -9.43
C LYS A 319 5.67 -7.56 -9.90
N THR A 320 4.97 -8.65 -9.57
CA THR A 320 5.34 -9.99 -10.02
C THR A 320 4.16 -10.70 -10.65
N THR A 321 4.41 -11.45 -11.72
CA THR A 321 3.43 -12.27 -12.41
C THR A 321 3.94 -13.67 -12.71
N GLY A 322 3.02 -14.64 -12.69
CA GLY A 322 3.26 -15.98 -13.23
C GLY A 322 2.72 -16.16 -14.64
N ASN A 323 1.93 -15.23 -15.14
CA ASN A 323 1.33 -15.31 -16.47
C ASN A 323 2.34 -14.88 -17.53
N GLU A 324 2.71 -15.83 -18.42
CA GLU A 324 3.70 -15.58 -19.45
C GLU A 324 3.25 -14.55 -20.48
N ASN A 325 1.99 -14.58 -20.88
CA ASN A 325 1.45 -13.62 -21.83
C ASN A 325 1.45 -12.19 -21.26
N THR A 326 1.09 -12.04 -20.00
CA THR A 326 1.18 -10.76 -19.27
C THR A 326 2.62 -10.27 -19.20
N TRP A 327 3.56 -11.17 -18.88
CA TRP A 327 4.98 -10.83 -18.87
C TRP A 327 5.47 -10.33 -20.23
N GLN A 328 5.13 -11.04 -21.33
CA GLN A 328 5.56 -10.67 -22.68
C GLN A 328 4.95 -9.35 -23.16
N CYS A 329 3.67 -9.11 -22.85
CA CYS A 329 2.95 -7.93 -23.33
C CYS A 329 3.18 -6.67 -22.48
N LEU A 330 3.45 -6.81 -21.17
CA LEU A 330 3.46 -5.71 -20.20
C LEU A 330 4.80 -5.63 -19.42
N GLN A 331 5.92 -5.85 -20.10
CA GLN A 331 7.26 -5.82 -19.49
C GLN A 331 7.60 -4.49 -18.81
N GLU A 332 7.04 -3.38 -19.28
CA GLU A 332 7.23 -2.06 -18.66
C GLU A 332 6.51 -1.92 -17.30
N HIS A 333 5.56 -2.80 -16.99
CA HIS A 333 4.77 -2.75 -15.76
C HIS A 333 5.17 -3.82 -14.74
N ILE A 334 5.87 -4.87 -15.15
CA ILE A 334 6.17 -6.05 -14.32
C ILE A 334 7.66 -6.10 -14.01
N ASP A 335 8.01 -6.13 -12.74
CA ASP A 335 9.41 -6.21 -12.29
C ASP A 335 9.94 -7.63 -12.42
N CYS A 336 9.19 -8.64 -11.98
CA CYS A 336 9.66 -10.02 -11.91
C CYS A 336 8.67 -11.03 -12.50
N TYR A 337 9.17 -11.98 -13.32
CA TYR A 337 8.38 -13.11 -13.84
C TYR A 337 8.72 -14.39 -13.11
N VAL A 338 7.71 -15.06 -12.53
CA VAL A 338 7.87 -16.29 -11.77
C VAL A 338 7.14 -17.50 -12.37
N GLY A 339 6.65 -17.38 -13.61
CA GLY A 339 5.85 -18.42 -14.26
C GLY A 339 6.62 -19.68 -14.69
N LYS A 340 7.94 -19.64 -14.73
CA LYS A 340 8.80 -20.80 -15.04
C LYS A 340 8.55 -21.99 -14.11
N ILE A 341 8.16 -21.74 -12.87
CA ILE A 341 7.85 -22.78 -11.88
C ILE A 341 6.69 -23.66 -12.32
N MET A 342 5.69 -23.12 -13.02
CA MET A 342 4.53 -23.90 -13.51
C MET A 342 4.88 -24.88 -14.63
N ARG A 343 6.01 -24.66 -15.32
CA ARG A 343 6.53 -25.54 -16.36
C ARG A 343 7.62 -26.49 -15.85
N GLY A 344 7.97 -26.41 -14.56
CA GLY A 344 9.06 -27.18 -13.97
C GLY A 344 10.48 -26.74 -14.46
N GLU A 345 10.61 -25.55 -15.04
CA GLU A 345 11.87 -25.00 -15.53
C GLU A 345 12.66 -24.29 -14.41
N GLU A 346 12.03 -23.98 -13.30
CA GLU A 346 12.61 -23.33 -12.14
C GLU A 346 11.98 -23.91 -10.87
N SER A 347 12.76 -24.08 -9.80
CA SER A 347 12.19 -24.47 -8.51
C SER A 347 11.54 -23.31 -7.80
N TYR A 348 10.59 -23.59 -6.87
CA TYR A 348 10.02 -22.54 -5.99
C TYR A 348 11.09 -21.84 -5.16
N ALA A 349 12.16 -22.53 -4.75
CA ALA A 349 13.26 -21.96 -3.99
C ALA A 349 14.05 -20.94 -4.82
N ASP A 350 14.41 -21.30 -6.06
CA ASP A 350 15.18 -20.44 -6.95
C ASP A 350 14.37 -19.20 -7.36
N ALA A 351 13.08 -19.37 -7.69
CA ALA A 351 12.18 -18.25 -7.98
C ALA A 351 12.01 -17.30 -6.79
N THR A 352 11.95 -17.87 -5.58
CA THR A 352 11.88 -17.07 -4.33
C THR A 352 13.16 -16.28 -4.13
N GLN A 353 14.33 -16.92 -4.29
CA GLN A 353 15.61 -16.24 -4.12
C GLN A 353 15.75 -15.10 -5.14
N ARG A 354 15.41 -15.35 -6.40
CA ARG A 354 15.48 -14.33 -7.46
C ARG A 354 14.55 -13.15 -7.18
N LEU A 355 13.30 -13.39 -6.76
CA LEU A 355 12.40 -12.29 -6.37
C LEU A 355 12.91 -11.55 -5.13
N PHE A 356 13.51 -12.27 -4.17
CA PHE A 356 14.10 -11.64 -2.99
C PHE A 356 15.29 -10.75 -3.36
N ASP A 357 16.16 -11.19 -4.25
CA ASP A 357 17.31 -10.41 -4.72
C ASP A 357 16.85 -9.14 -5.45
N GLU A 358 15.82 -9.23 -6.30
CA GLU A 358 15.17 -8.06 -6.94
C GLU A 358 14.59 -7.10 -5.89
N ILE A 359 13.88 -7.60 -4.89
CA ILE A 359 13.35 -6.78 -3.78
C ILE A 359 14.49 -6.05 -3.07
N MET A 360 15.63 -6.69 -2.84
CA MET A 360 16.80 -6.07 -2.20
C MET A 360 17.40 -4.94 -3.03
N LEU A 361 17.38 -5.02 -4.37
CA LEU A 361 17.80 -3.91 -5.24
C LEU A 361 16.89 -2.69 -5.04
N PHE A 362 15.56 -2.90 -5.04
CA PHE A 362 14.58 -1.80 -4.83
C PHE A 362 14.65 -1.20 -3.42
N ILE A 363 14.90 -2.02 -2.40
CA ILE A 363 15.14 -1.55 -1.04
C ILE A 363 16.40 -0.66 -1.00
N ASN A 364 17.44 -1.01 -1.74
CA ASN A 364 18.71 -0.28 -1.76
C ASN A 364 18.74 0.91 -2.75
N GLY A 365 17.60 1.28 -3.33
CA GLY A 365 17.44 2.53 -4.06
C GLY A 365 17.13 2.41 -5.54
N ASP A 366 17.14 1.22 -6.13
CA ASP A 366 16.70 1.03 -7.51
C ASP A 366 15.22 1.36 -7.64
N LEU A 367 14.83 1.88 -8.79
CA LEU A 367 13.44 2.24 -9.05
C LEU A 367 12.68 1.05 -9.63
N THR A 368 11.52 0.74 -9.03
CA THR A 368 10.55 -0.20 -9.62
C THR A 368 10.03 0.33 -10.96
N LYS A 369 9.51 -0.55 -11.81
CA LYS A 369 8.91 -0.16 -13.09
C LYS A 369 7.75 0.79 -12.92
N ALA A 370 6.95 0.63 -11.86
CA ALA A 370 5.87 1.56 -11.54
C ALA A 370 6.39 2.98 -11.21
N GLU A 371 7.53 3.11 -10.53
CA GLU A 371 8.18 4.40 -10.29
C GLU A 371 8.74 4.97 -11.60
N GLN A 372 9.40 4.16 -12.43
CA GLN A 372 9.96 4.58 -13.72
C GLN A 372 8.88 5.09 -14.69
N CYS A 373 7.75 4.38 -14.77
CA CYS A 373 6.60 4.77 -15.61
C CYS A 373 5.75 5.89 -14.98
N ARG A 374 6.03 6.30 -13.73
CA ARG A 374 5.22 7.27 -12.96
C ARG A 374 3.74 6.89 -12.91
N TYR A 375 3.42 5.62 -12.81
CA TYR A 375 2.03 5.13 -12.78
C TYR A 375 1.45 5.19 -11.35
N ASN A 376 1.27 6.40 -10.82
CA ASN A 376 0.99 6.65 -9.41
C ASN A 376 -0.03 7.77 -9.14
N ASN A 377 -0.77 8.24 -10.15
CA ASN A 377 -1.65 9.41 -10.02
C ASN A 377 -3.11 9.08 -9.65
N SER A 378 -3.52 7.82 -9.75
CA SER A 378 -4.92 7.42 -9.49
C SER A 378 -5.09 6.87 -8.07
N MET A 379 -4.77 7.68 -7.04
CA MET A 379 -4.93 7.29 -5.65
C MET A 379 -6.32 7.65 -5.12
N ASN A 380 -6.76 6.96 -4.07
CA ASN A 380 -7.98 7.31 -3.36
C ASN A 380 -7.93 6.84 -1.91
N ILE A 381 -8.80 7.40 -1.07
CA ILE A 381 -8.99 6.99 0.32
C ILE A 381 -10.33 6.25 0.41
N TYR A 382 -10.33 5.10 1.08
CA TYR A 382 -11.53 4.30 1.29
C TYR A 382 -12.55 5.03 2.17
N VAL A 383 -13.78 5.05 1.70
CA VAL A 383 -14.97 5.54 2.43
C VAL A 383 -16.11 4.56 2.25
N THR A 384 -17.02 4.50 3.20
CA THR A 384 -18.14 3.54 3.21
C THR A 384 -19.52 4.19 3.19
N GLY A 385 -19.61 5.47 3.49
CA GLY A 385 -20.85 6.23 3.47
C GLY A 385 -21.11 6.93 2.14
N PRO A 386 -22.32 7.48 1.97
CA PRO A 386 -22.66 8.28 0.80
C PRO A 386 -21.94 9.63 0.81
N THR A 387 -21.74 10.20 -0.37
CA THR A 387 -21.47 11.64 -0.52
C THR A 387 -22.75 12.42 -0.26
N ILE A 388 -22.70 13.51 0.52
CA ILE A 388 -23.83 14.32 0.97
C ILE A 388 -23.68 15.79 0.58
#